data_ea535942b8d7d33fa967d30280ae9638
#
_entry.id   ea535942b8d7d33fa967d30280ae9638
#
_cell.length_a   1.000
_cell.length_b   1.000
_cell.length_c   1.000
_cell.angle_alpha   90.00
_cell.angle_beta   90.00
_cell.angle_gamma   90.00
#
_symmetry.space_group_name_H-M   'P 1'
#
loop_
_entity.id
_entity.type
_entity.pdbx_description
1 polymer ?
#
loop_
_entity_poly.entity_id
_entity_poly.type
_entity_poly.pdbx_seq_one_letter_code
_entity_poly.pdbx_strand_id
1 'polypeptide(L)'
;MNNKLNAKIEYDLICIGGGIMSATLALISKLLKPDLKVLILERLNNVAQESSAAWNNAGTGHSALCELNYCPQEEDGSVSIKKAIEICKQFEVSKQFWSYLVNEELIDKPEDFIKTVPHHSWVIGEKNSDYLEARFKVFKEHYLFDSIEFTRNLCKMKSWFPLIAEGRSEDEIMAASRIDRGTEVNYGALTKQLFQILELEFNTPAHCNMEVQDVDPSADIDWTVELKDLKTNEKHNIESKHVFIGAGGASLLLLQKVEIEEKEGYGGFPVSGEWLVCKNEDIINKHNAKVYSKAGPNDPPMSTPHFDTRYIGGKRELLFGPFAGFSPKFLKAGSNFDLLKSIQFDNLSPMFGAFWHNLPLTKYLMEQVTMDHEDRMDELRKFYKNAKSDDWELLVAGQRVQIIKKDDYEGGRLQFGTEVVSSKDGSITCLLGASPGASTATHVMLSV
;
A
#
# COMPACT_ATOMS: atom_id res chain seq x y z
N MET A 1 -2.15 -25.52 19.38
CA MET A 1 -1.71 -25.46 20.77
C MET A 1 -2.05 -24.11 21.34
N ASN A 2 -2.57 -24.00 22.58
CA ASN A 2 -2.80 -22.71 23.23
C ASN A 2 -1.45 -22.10 23.63
N ASN A 3 -0.82 -21.37 22.73
CA ASN A 3 0.35 -20.56 23.11
C ASN A 3 -0.15 -19.40 23.97
N LYS A 4 -0.23 -19.62 25.30
CA LYS A 4 -0.51 -18.54 26.24
C LYS A 4 0.64 -17.54 26.18
N LEU A 5 0.28 -16.26 26.08
CA LEU A 5 1.22 -15.17 26.20
C LEU A 5 1.99 -15.30 27.53
N ASN A 6 3.31 -15.28 27.47
CA ASN A 6 4.13 -15.37 28.69
C ASN A 6 4.62 -13.95 29.06
N ALA A 7 3.88 -13.30 29.91
CA ALA A 7 4.16 -11.93 30.39
C ALA A 7 5.44 -11.79 31.26
N LYS A 8 6.11 -12.92 31.57
CA LYS A 8 7.36 -12.91 32.38
C LYS A 8 8.62 -12.96 31.52
N ILE A 9 8.48 -13.02 30.22
CA ILE A 9 9.61 -13.04 29.28
C ILE A 9 9.93 -11.62 28.85
N GLU A 10 11.16 -11.22 28.97
CA GLU A 10 11.74 -10.07 28.29
C GLU A 10 11.95 -10.40 26.82
N TYR A 11 11.37 -9.59 25.92
CA TYR A 11 11.51 -9.75 24.49
C TYR A 11 12.61 -8.83 23.92
N ASP A 12 13.31 -9.31 22.91
CA ASP A 12 14.28 -8.48 22.20
C ASP A 12 13.56 -7.54 21.22
N LEU A 13 12.42 -7.98 20.65
CA LEU A 13 11.62 -7.20 19.70
C LEU A 13 10.13 -7.50 19.88
N ILE A 14 9.30 -6.46 20.02
CA ILE A 14 7.85 -6.56 19.90
C ILE A 14 7.42 -5.88 18.60
N CYS A 15 6.70 -6.63 17.72
CA CYS A 15 6.06 -6.10 16.53
C CYS A 15 4.55 -5.90 16.79
N ILE A 16 4.07 -4.66 16.69
CA ILE A 16 2.66 -4.30 16.89
C ILE A 16 1.98 -4.18 15.52
N GLY A 17 1.03 -5.09 15.24
CA GLY A 17 0.28 -5.21 14.00
C GLY A 17 0.67 -6.46 13.20
N GLY A 18 -0.33 -7.20 12.71
CA GLY A 18 -0.19 -8.43 11.92
C GLY A 18 -0.15 -8.20 10.40
N GLY A 19 0.48 -7.11 9.96
CA GLY A 19 0.62 -6.75 8.55
C GLY A 19 1.93 -7.21 7.92
N ILE A 20 2.08 -6.95 6.61
CA ILE A 20 3.25 -7.34 5.81
C ILE A 20 4.57 -6.79 6.37
N MET A 21 4.57 -5.58 6.94
CA MET A 21 5.77 -4.96 7.49
C MET A 21 6.28 -5.72 8.71
N SER A 22 5.42 -5.97 9.70
CA SER A 22 5.76 -6.75 10.89
C SER A 22 6.18 -8.18 10.53
N ALA A 23 5.48 -8.83 9.58
CA ALA A 23 5.85 -10.17 9.11
C ALA A 23 7.24 -10.18 8.49
N THR A 24 7.54 -9.19 7.64
CA THR A 24 8.84 -9.08 6.97
C THR A 24 9.97 -8.78 7.96
N LEU A 25 9.77 -7.79 8.86
CA LEU A 25 10.77 -7.45 9.88
C LEU A 25 11.07 -8.63 10.80
N ALA A 26 10.03 -9.23 11.37
CA ALA A 26 10.18 -10.37 12.28
C ALA A 26 10.91 -11.54 11.60
N LEU A 27 10.56 -11.85 10.34
CA LEU A 27 11.19 -12.95 9.61
C LEU A 27 12.65 -12.65 9.28
N ILE A 28 12.98 -11.46 8.79
CA ILE A 28 14.38 -11.05 8.55
C ILE A 28 15.18 -11.15 9.87
N SER A 29 14.63 -10.63 10.97
CA SER A 29 15.29 -10.68 12.28
C SER A 29 15.57 -12.12 12.74
N LYS A 30 14.60 -13.02 12.57
CA LYS A 30 14.74 -14.44 12.91
C LYS A 30 15.70 -15.20 12.00
N LEU A 31 15.75 -14.87 10.71
CA LEU A 31 16.72 -15.46 9.78
C LEU A 31 18.15 -15.03 10.10
N LEU A 32 18.35 -13.77 10.50
CA LEU A 32 19.66 -13.25 10.90
C LEU A 32 20.09 -13.72 12.29
N LYS A 33 19.16 -13.84 13.22
CA LYS A 33 19.42 -14.24 14.62
C LYS A 33 18.27 -15.15 15.11
N PRO A 34 18.37 -16.47 14.89
CA PRO A 34 17.30 -17.42 15.22
C PRO A 34 16.87 -17.42 16.71
N ASP A 35 17.78 -17.12 17.62
CA ASP A 35 17.52 -17.09 19.07
C ASP A 35 16.85 -15.79 19.54
N LEU A 36 16.66 -14.81 18.66
CA LEU A 36 16.00 -13.53 19.02
C LEU A 36 14.58 -13.81 19.53
N LYS A 37 14.25 -13.27 20.70
CA LYS A 37 12.91 -13.38 21.27
C LYS A 37 12.01 -12.32 20.65
N VAL A 38 11.20 -12.72 19.70
CA VAL A 38 10.26 -11.85 18.98
C VAL A 38 8.84 -12.14 19.44
N LEU A 39 8.06 -11.08 19.74
CA LEU A 39 6.64 -11.14 20.01
C LEU A 39 5.87 -10.36 18.92
N ILE A 40 4.82 -10.96 18.39
CA ILE A 40 3.97 -10.33 17.38
C ILE A 40 2.55 -10.21 17.93
N LEU A 41 2.03 -8.98 17.99
CA LEU A 41 0.72 -8.65 18.57
C LEU A 41 -0.21 -8.14 17.47
N GLU A 42 -1.37 -8.79 17.30
CA GLU A 42 -2.41 -8.38 16.36
C GLU A 42 -3.74 -8.19 17.10
N ARG A 43 -4.37 -7.04 16.90
CA ARG A 43 -5.66 -6.69 17.51
C ARG A 43 -6.82 -7.53 16.97
N LEU A 44 -6.81 -7.85 15.68
CA LEU A 44 -7.87 -8.61 15.03
C LEU A 44 -7.72 -10.11 15.31
N ASN A 45 -8.72 -10.87 14.91
CA ASN A 45 -8.76 -12.32 15.14
C ASN A 45 -7.84 -13.12 14.21
N ASN A 46 -7.22 -12.46 13.21
CA ASN A 46 -6.25 -13.07 12.28
C ASN A 46 -5.31 -12.00 11.74
N VAL A 47 -4.17 -12.43 11.20
CA VAL A 47 -3.21 -11.56 10.50
C VAL A 47 -3.71 -11.17 9.11
N ALA A 48 -3.14 -10.12 8.53
CA ALA A 48 -3.38 -9.65 7.16
C ALA A 48 -4.84 -9.26 6.86
N GLN A 49 -5.59 -8.71 7.83
CA GLN A 49 -7.01 -8.36 7.64
C GLN A 49 -7.26 -6.89 7.27
N GLU A 50 -6.29 -6.01 7.46
CA GLU A 50 -6.37 -4.59 7.10
C GLU A 50 -5.64 -4.29 5.78
N SER A 51 -4.73 -3.34 5.70
CA SER A 51 -4.07 -2.89 4.46
C SER A 51 -3.43 -4.01 3.64
N SER A 52 -2.94 -5.08 4.30
CA SER A 52 -2.35 -6.25 3.62
C SER A 52 -3.38 -7.18 3.00
N ALA A 53 -4.67 -7.13 3.41
CA ALA A 53 -5.71 -7.99 2.84
C ALA A 53 -5.84 -7.79 1.33
N ALA A 54 -6.07 -8.87 0.59
CA ALA A 54 -6.06 -8.87 -0.87
C ALA A 54 -7.00 -7.83 -1.50
N TRP A 55 -8.19 -7.65 -0.95
CA TRP A 55 -9.17 -6.68 -1.44
C TRP A 55 -8.96 -5.25 -0.95
N ASN A 56 -8.03 -5.02 -0.02
CA ASN A 56 -7.77 -3.70 0.55
C ASN A 56 -6.64 -2.94 -0.19
N ASN A 57 -6.09 -3.51 -1.25
CA ASN A 57 -5.05 -2.91 -2.09
C ASN A 57 -5.17 -3.36 -3.55
N ALA A 58 -4.47 -2.69 -4.46
CA ALA A 58 -4.49 -2.99 -5.88
C ALA A 58 -3.68 -4.25 -6.27
N GLY A 59 -2.87 -4.81 -5.37
CA GLY A 59 -2.01 -5.95 -5.66
C GLY A 59 -0.97 -5.69 -6.75
N THR A 60 -0.62 -4.46 -7.01
CA THR A 60 0.39 -4.14 -8.00
C THR A 60 1.78 -4.34 -7.41
N GLY A 61 2.61 -5.10 -8.09
CA GLY A 61 4.05 -5.11 -7.82
C GLY A 61 4.66 -3.82 -8.36
N HIS A 62 4.81 -2.82 -7.49
CA HIS A 62 5.23 -1.46 -7.88
C HIS A 62 6.68 -1.43 -8.34
N SER A 63 6.89 -1.76 -9.62
CA SER A 63 8.19 -1.69 -10.31
C SER A 63 8.32 -0.43 -11.18
N ALA A 64 7.42 0.54 -11.03
CA ALA A 64 7.34 1.75 -11.84
C ALA A 64 7.13 1.48 -13.36
N LEU A 65 6.57 0.32 -13.72
CA LEU A 65 6.42 -0.07 -15.11
C LEU A 65 5.23 0.62 -15.79
N CYS A 66 4.13 0.82 -15.05
CA CYS A 66 2.90 1.43 -15.54
C CYS A 66 2.55 2.76 -14.85
N GLU A 67 3.12 3.05 -13.68
CA GLU A 67 2.77 4.23 -12.89
C GLU A 67 3.44 5.50 -13.43
N LEU A 68 2.65 6.36 -14.06
CA LEU A 68 3.15 7.58 -14.72
C LEU A 68 3.59 8.67 -13.73
N ASN A 69 3.05 8.68 -12.52
CA ASN A 69 3.39 9.65 -11.47
C ASN A 69 4.83 9.53 -10.93
N TYR A 70 5.53 8.43 -11.23
CA TYR A 70 6.96 8.28 -10.91
C TYR A 70 7.89 8.88 -11.98
N CYS A 71 7.31 9.39 -13.06
CA CYS A 71 8.05 9.95 -14.19
C CYS A 71 7.53 11.36 -14.53
N PRO A 72 7.77 12.36 -13.67
CA PRO A 72 7.32 13.72 -13.95
C PRO A 72 7.95 14.26 -15.23
N GLN A 73 7.18 15.09 -15.94
CA GLN A 73 7.68 15.87 -17.06
C GLN A 73 8.20 17.19 -16.53
N GLU A 74 9.43 17.52 -16.87
CA GLU A 74 10.09 18.76 -16.51
C GLU A 74 9.61 19.91 -17.41
N GLU A 75 9.95 21.17 -17.08
CA GLU A 75 9.54 22.35 -17.84
C GLU A 75 10.06 22.36 -19.28
N ASP A 76 11.23 21.76 -19.53
CA ASP A 76 11.84 21.63 -20.85
C ASP A 76 11.24 20.50 -21.69
N GLY A 77 10.23 19.79 -21.17
CA GLY A 77 9.55 18.66 -21.82
C GLY A 77 10.26 17.32 -21.63
N SER A 78 11.44 17.27 -21.02
CA SER A 78 12.12 16.03 -20.66
C SER A 78 11.35 15.24 -19.60
N VAL A 79 11.60 13.93 -19.48
CA VAL A 79 10.95 13.07 -18.49
C VAL A 79 12.00 12.55 -17.53
N SER A 80 11.81 12.86 -16.25
CA SER A 80 12.68 12.36 -15.17
C SER A 80 12.25 10.94 -14.78
N ILE A 81 13.22 10.00 -14.74
CA ILE A 81 12.97 8.61 -14.31
C ILE A 81 13.67 8.24 -13.00
N LYS A 82 14.23 9.21 -12.29
CA LYS A 82 14.97 8.98 -11.04
C LYS A 82 14.12 8.22 -10.00
N LYS A 83 12.90 8.69 -9.76
CA LYS A 83 11.98 8.06 -8.82
C LYS A 83 11.53 6.67 -9.29
N ALA A 84 11.31 6.50 -10.59
CA ALA A 84 10.96 5.20 -11.17
C ALA A 84 12.08 4.16 -10.94
N ILE A 85 13.35 4.55 -11.14
CA ILE A 85 14.52 3.70 -10.87
C ILE A 85 14.58 3.31 -9.39
N GLU A 86 14.40 4.27 -8.49
CA GLU A 86 14.42 4.04 -7.05
C GLU A 86 13.35 3.03 -6.62
N ILE A 87 12.09 3.26 -6.98
CA ILE A 87 10.97 2.38 -6.64
C ILE A 87 11.17 0.98 -7.26
N CYS A 88 11.62 0.90 -8.51
CA CYS A 88 11.93 -0.37 -9.14
C CYS A 88 12.99 -1.15 -8.35
N LYS A 89 14.09 -0.52 -7.98
CA LYS A 89 15.16 -1.15 -7.17
C LYS A 89 14.64 -1.65 -5.82
N GLN A 90 13.81 -0.87 -5.13
CA GLN A 90 13.23 -1.27 -3.85
C GLN A 90 12.32 -2.51 -3.99
N PHE A 91 11.55 -2.59 -5.06
CA PHE A 91 10.73 -3.76 -5.33
C PHE A 91 11.56 -4.99 -5.75
N GLU A 92 12.65 -4.78 -6.51
CA GLU A 92 13.59 -5.87 -6.85
C GLU A 92 14.19 -6.49 -5.57
N VAL A 93 14.53 -5.69 -4.56
CA VAL A 93 14.97 -6.20 -3.23
C VAL A 93 13.89 -7.09 -2.60
N SER A 94 12.62 -6.71 -2.67
CA SER A 94 11.52 -7.53 -2.17
C SER A 94 11.42 -8.87 -2.92
N LYS A 95 11.51 -8.85 -4.26
CA LYS A 95 11.48 -10.08 -5.05
C LYS A 95 12.70 -10.98 -4.79
N GLN A 96 13.87 -10.39 -4.57
CA GLN A 96 15.07 -11.16 -4.19
C GLN A 96 14.88 -11.86 -2.85
N PHE A 97 14.30 -11.18 -1.86
CA PHE A 97 14.00 -11.79 -0.56
C PHE A 97 12.98 -12.93 -0.70
N TRP A 98 11.91 -12.73 -1.44
CA TRP A 98 10.92 -13.79 -1.66
C TRP A 98 11.52 -14.98 -2.44
N SER A 99 12.38 -14.71 -3.42
CA SER A 99 13.12 -15.74 -4.15
C SER A 99 14.08 -16.53 -3.24
N TYR A 100 14.73 -15.85 -2.31
CA TYR A 100 15.54 -16.50 -1.27
C TYR A 100 14.68 -17.46 -0.45
N LEU A 101 13.51 -17.03 0.05
CA LEU A 101 12.62 -17.89 0.82
C LEU A 101 12.13 -19.12 0.04
N VAL A 102 11.92 -18.99 -1.27
CA VAL A 102 11.58 -20.12 -2.16
C VAL A 102 12.78 -21.06 -2.32
N ASN A 103 13.98 -20.54 -2.52
CA ASN A 103 15.20 -21.36 -2.70
C ASN A 103 15.59 -22.12 -1.42
N GLU A 104 15.29 -21.54 -0.23
CA GLU A 104 15.48 -22.21 1.06
C GLU A 104 14.29 -23.14 1.45
N GLU A 105 13.38 -23.41 0.49
CA GLU A 105 12.22 -24.29 0.68
C GLU A 105 11.26 -23.81 1.81
N LEU A 106 11.33 -22.53 2.21
CA LEU A 106 10.44 -21.92 3.20
C LEU A 106 9.08 -21.51 2.59
N ILE A 107 9.04 -21.33 1.28
CA ILE A 107 7.82 -21.08 0.50
C ILE A 107 7.73 -22.10 -0.63
N ASP A 108 6.72 -22.97 -0.57
CA ASP A 108 6.51 -24.02 -1.57
C ASP A 108 5.79 -23.52 -2.83
N LYS A 109 4.87 -22.56 -2.67
CA LYS A 109 3.94 -22.11 -3.73
C LYS A 109 3.94 -20.61 -3.91
N PRO A 110 4.99 -20.03 -4.54
CA PRO A 110 5.04 -18.60 -4.80
C PRO A 110 3.89 -18.11 -5.69
N GLU A 111 3.31 -18.98 -6.55
CA GLU A 111 2.16 -18.67 -7.40
C GLU A 111 0.86 -18.34 -6.62
N ASP A 112 0.79 -18.64 -5.33
CA ASP A 112 -0.33 -18.28 -4.47
C ASP A 112 -0.35 -16.77 -4.16
N PHE A 113 0.83 -16.11 -4.23
CA PHE A 113 0.90 -14.68 -3.93
C PHE A 113 1.47 -13.81 -5.06
N ILE A 114 2.28 -14.34 -6.00
CA ILE A 114 2.84 -13.54 -7.09
C ILE A 114 2.61 -14.20 -8.44
N LYS A 115 2.14 -13.41 -9.41
CA LYS A 115 1.94 -13.84 -10.80
C LYS A 115 2.45 -12.79 -11.76
N THR A 116 2.99 -13.22 -12.89
CA THR A 116 3.31 -12.32 -13.99
C THR A 116 2.03 -11.83 -14.64
N VAL A 117 1.85 -10.54 -14.68
CA VAL A 117 0.76 -9.84 -15.37
C VAL A 117 1.36 -8.63 -16.07
N PRO A 118 1.17 -8.48 -17.39
CA PRO A 118 1.71 -7.34 -18.12
C PRO A 118 1.23 -6.01 -17.56
N HIS A 119 2.15 -5.07 -17.39
CA HIS A 119 1.87 -3.71 -16.96
C HIS A 119 1.83 -2.77 -18.17
N HIS A 120 0.79 -1.97 -18.24
CA HIS A 120 0.57 -1.02 -19.32
C HIS A 120 0.34 0.39 -18.75
N SER A 121 0.89 1.37 -19.45
CA SER A 121 0.40 2.74 -19.32
C SER A 121 -0.41 3.06 -20.57
N TRP A 122 -1.58 3.70 -20.40
CA TRP A 122 -2.46 4.06 -21.49
C TRP A 122 -2.99 5.47 -21.29
N VAL A 123 -3.00 6.27 -22.36
CA VAL A 123 -3.39 7.68 -22.30
C VAL A 123 -4.17 8.08 -23.55
N ILE A 124 -5.00 9.12 -23.38
CA ILE A 124 -5.79 9.76 -24.45
C ILE A 124 -5.29 11.20 -24.66
N GLY A 125 -5.35 11.67 -25.90
CA GLY A 125 -5.01 13.01 -26.33
C GLY A 125 -3.54 13.18 -26.70
N GLU A 126 -3.27 14.14 -27.59
CA GLU A 126 -1.94 14.38 -28.18
C GLU A 126 -0.88 14.64 -27.11
N LYS A 127 -1.11 15.62 -26.25
CA LYS A 127 -0.17 15.99 -25.18
C LYS A 127 0.24 14.82 -24.30
N ASN A 128 -0.72 13.96 -23.91
CA ASN A 128 -0.44 12.80 -23.09
C ASN A 128 0.28 11.69 -23.88
N SER A 129 -0.07 11.55 -25.17
CA SER A 129 0.58 10.60 -26.07
C SER A 129 2.05 10.97 -26.30
N ASP A 130 2.35 12.25 -26.48
CA ASP A 130 3.72 12.77 -26.62
C ASP A 130 4.53 12.57 -25.33
N TYR A 131 3.91 12.83 -24.17
CA TYR A 131 4.52 12.54 -22.88
C TYR A 131 4.87 11.04 -22.73
N LEU A 132 3.93 10.14 -23.08
CA LEU A 132 4.15 8.70 -22.97
C LEU A 132 5.25 8.22 -23.93
N GLU A 133 5.34 8.82 -25.11
CA GLU A 133 6.43 8.56 -26.08
C GLU A 133 7.78 9.05 -25.55
N ALA A 134 7.83 10.24 -24.95
CA ALA A 134 9.05 10.75 -24.32
C ALA A 134 9.52 9.83 -23.18
N ARG A 135 8.57 9.38 -22.31
CA ARG A 135 8.86 8.39 -21.26
C ARG A 135 9.37 7.07 -21.86
N PHE A 136 8.75 6.57 -22.91
CA PHE A 136 9.19 5.37 -23.60
C PHE A 136 10.67 5.48 -24.06
N LYS A 137 11.05 6.59 -24.69
CA LYS A 137 12.41 6.81 -25.18
C LYS A 137 13.45 6.74 -24.07
N VAL A 138 13.20 7.40 -22.92
CA VAL A 138 14.10 7.38 -21.78
C VAL A 138 14.13 5.99 -21.09
N PHE A 139 12.98 5.32 -20.99
CA PHE A 139 12.91 3.96 -20.43
C PHE A 139 13.68 2.94 -21.26
N LYS A 140 13.61 3.07 -22.58
CA LYS A 140 14.27 2.15 -23.53
C LYS A 140 15.79 2.14 -23.39
N GLU A 141 16.37 3.26 -22.95
CA GLU A 141 17.82 3.41 -22.75
C GLU A 141 18.29 2.85 -21.39
N HIS A 142 17.37 2.56 -20.46
CA HIS A 142 17.72 2.11 -19.11
C HIS A 142 17.47 0.62 -18.94
N TYR A 143 18.46 -0.17 -18.53
CA TYR A 143 18.41 -1.64 -18.40
C TYR A 143 17.25 -2.18 -17.56
N LEU A 144 16.76 -1.41 -16.57
CA LEU A 144 15.58 -1.78 -15.77
C LEU A 144 14.27 -1.71 -16.56
N PHE A 145 14.22 -1.06 -17.71
CA PHE A 145 13.01 -0.78 -18.45
C PHE A 145 13.14 -1.04 -19.97
N ASP A 146 14.27 -1.55 -20.44
CA ASP A 146 14.62 -1.72 -21.85
C ASP A 146 13.67 -2.65 -22.64
N SER A 147 12.94 -3.53 -21.95
CA SER A 147 11.90 -4.37 -22.53
C SER A 147 10.59 -3.65 -22.84
N ILE A 148 10.50 -2.33 -22.55
CA ILE A 148 9.28 -1.55 -22.82
C ILE A 148 8.97 -1.52 -24.33
N GLU A 149 7.69 -1.70 -24.64
CA GLU A 149 7.10 -1.47 -25.95
C GLU A 149 6.22 -0.21 -25.92
N PHE A 150 6.07 0.44 -27.06
CA PHE A 150 5.21 1.59 -27.25
C PHE A 150 4.38 1.45 -28.53
N THR A 151 3.16 2.00 -28.52
CA THR A 151 2.31 2.04 -29.69
C THR A 151 1.31 3.19 -29.65
N ARG A 152 0.99 3.73 -30.81
CA ARG A 152 -0.20 4.55 -31.08
C ARG A 152 -1.23 3.80 -31.94
N ASN A 153 -0.93 2.56 -32.31
CA ASN A 153 -1.78 1.75 -33.19
C ASN A 153 -2.87 1.02 -32.42
N LEU A 154 -4.13 1.28 -32.76
CA LEU A 154 -5.30 0.69 -32.10
C LEU A 154 -5.33 -0.84 -32.24
N CYS A 155 -4.93 -1.41 -33.39
CA CYS A 155 -4.91 -2.86 -33.58
C CYS A 155 -3.93 -3.53 -32.62
N LYS A 156 -2.75 -2.92 -32.37
CA LYS A 156 -1.82 -3.40 -31.37
C LYS A 156 -2.37 -3.29 -29.95
N MET A 157 -3.05 -2.19 -29.60
CA MET A 157 -3.74 -2.04 -28.32
C MET A 157 -4.82 -3.10 -28.12
N LYS A 158 -5.59 -3.45 -29.17
CA LYS A 158 -6.59 -4.55 -29.12
C LYS A 158 -5.96 -5.89 -28.73
N SER A 159 -4.74 -6.16 -29.15
CA SER A 159 -4.03 -7.40 -28.78
C SER A 159 -3.50 -7.36 -27.32
N TRP A 160 -3.29 -6.19 -26.76
CA TRP A 160 -2.75 -6.01 -25.41
C TRP A 160 -3.83 -6.00 -24.32
N PHE A 161 -4.92 -5.24 -24.56
CA PHE A 161 -6.03 -5.05 -23.64
C PHE A 161 -7.35 -4.84 -24.40
N PRO A 162 -7.96 -5.95 -24.89
CA PRO A 162 -9.11 -5.89 -25.81
C PRO A 162 -10.29 -5.07 -25.28
N LEU A 163 -10.61 -5.15 -23.97
CA LEU A 163 -11.74 -4.43 -23.37
C LEU A 163 -11.60 -2.90 -23.49
N ILE A 164 -10.38 -2.38 -23.23
CA ILE A 164 -10.11 -0.92 -23.31
C ILE A 164 -10.15 -0.44 -24.77
N ALA A 165 -9.73 -1.28 -25.70
CA ALA A 165 -9.70 -0.95 -27.12
C ALA A 165 -11.05 -1.17 -27.82
N GLU A 166 -12.00 -1.87 -27.18
CA GLU A 166 -13.33 -2.14 -27.73
C GLU A 166 -14.15 -0.85 -27.86
N GLY A 167 -14.82 -0.67 -29.00
CA GLY A 167 -15.64 0.51 -29.28
C GLY A 167 -14.86 1.80 -29.59
N ARG A 168 -13.52 1.72 -29.78
CA ARG A 168 -12.67 2.87 -30.13
C ARG A 168 -12.44 2.98 -31.62
N SER A 169 -12.28 4.22 -32.09
CA SER A 169 -11.96 4.56 -33.47
C SER A 169 -10.47 4.78 -33.66
N GLU A 170 -9.96 4.53 -34.87
CA GLU A 170 -8.57 4.86 -35.25
C GLU A 170 -8.30 6.37 -35.25
N ASP A 171 -9.36 7.19 -35.32
CA ASP A 171 -9.27 8.65 -35.26
C ASP A 171 -9.06 9.16 -33.82
N GLU A 172 -9.27 8.31 -32.80
CA GLU A 172 -9.00 8.67 -31.42
C GLU A 172 -7.50 8.72 -31.17
N ILE A 173 -6.98 9.87 -30.75
CA ILE A 173 -5.57 10.04 -30.43
C ILE A 173 -5.28 9.37 -29.09
N MET A 174 -4.54 8.28 -29.11
CA MET A 174 -4.17 7.49 -27.94
C MET A 174 -2.75 6.97 -28.07
N ALA A 175 -2.15 6.68 -26.92
CA ALA A 175 -0.89 5.95 -26.86
C ALA A 175 -0.90 4.94 -25.71
N ALA A 176 -0.13 3.87 -25.87
CA ALA A 176 0.08 2.88 -24.85
C ALA A 176 1.54 2.42 -24.80
N SER A 177 1.99 2.06 -23.59
CA SER A 177 3.24 1.32 -23.40
C SER A 177 2.97 0.02 -22.65
N ARG A 178 3.87 -0.97 -22.82
CA ARG A 178 3.76 -2.31 -22.23
C ARG A 178 5.11 -2.80 -21.77
N ILE A 179 5.11 -3.47 -20.59
CA ILE A 179 6.20 -4.28 -20.11
C ILE A 179 5.63 -5.60 -19.60
N ASP A 180 6.07 -6.74 -20.20
CA ASP A 180 5.50 -8.05 -19.93
C ASP A 180 5.82 -8.63 -18.54
N ARG A 181 6.96 -8.23 -17.97
CA ARG A 181 7.44 -8.72 -16.66
C ARG A 181 6.77 -8.04 -15.46
N GLY A 182 5.70 -7.30 -15.66
CA GLY A 182 4.89 -6.77 -14.58
C GLY A 182 4.34 -7.87 -13.68
N THR A 183 3.97 -7.54 -12.45
CA THR A 183 3.50 -8.53 -11.47
C THR A 183 2.23 -8.09 -10.77
N GLU A 184 1.36 -9.05 -10.55
CA GLU A 184 0.27 -9.03 -9.59
C GLU A 184 0.74 -9.70 -8.31
N VAL A 185 0.53 -9.08 -7.15
CA VAL A 185 0.92 -9.61 -5.85
C VAL A 185 -0.28 -9.63 -4.90
N ASN A 186 -0.63 -10.81 -4.40
CA ASN A 186 -1.57 -10.98 -3.30
C ASN A 186 -0.82 -10.83 -1.97
N TYR A 187 -0.72 -9.58 -1.48
CA TYR A 187 0.00 -9.28 -0.24
C TYR A 187 -0.62 -9.97 0.98
N GLY A 188 -1.92 -10.25 0.96
CA GLY A 188 -2.57 -11.00 2.03
C GLY A 188 -2.10 -12.46 2.10
N ALA A 189 -1.96 -13.12 0.96
CA ALA A 189 -1.41 -14.48 0.89
C ALA A 189 0.06 -14.49 1.30
N LEU A 190 0.87 -13.59 0.76
CA LEU A 190 2.28 -13.45 1.15
C LEU A 190 2.44 -13.23 2.65
N THR A 191 1.71 -12.27 3.24
CA THR A 191 1.80 -11.98 4.68
C THR A 191 1.49 -13.20 5.52
N LYS A 192 0.48 -13.99 5.15
CA LYS A 192 0.12 -15.22 5.85
C LYS A 192 1.21 -16.28 5.75
N GLN A 193 1.84 -16.43 4.57
CA GLN A 193 2.96 -17.37 4.40
C GLN A 193 4.17 -16.94 5.24
N LEU A 194 4.50 -15.64 5.31
CA LEU A 194 5.58 -15.16 6.18
C LEU A 194 5.31 -15.45 7.66
N PHE A 195 4.09 -15.26 8.15
CA PHE A 195 3.73 -15.62 9.53
C PHE A 195 3.72 -17.13 9.74
N GLN A 196 3.35 -17.92 8.75
CA GLN A 196 3.43 -19.38 8.83
C GLN A 196 4.89 -19.86 8.97
N ILE A 197 5.83 -19.28 8.24
CA ILE A 197 7.26 -19.55 8.40
C ILE A 197 7.72 -19.22 9.82
N LEU A 198 7.36 -18.03 10.32
CA LEU A 198 7.70 -17.62 11.68
C LEU A 198 7.18 -18.60 12.75
N GLU A 199 5.98 -19.11 12.59
CA GLU A 199 5.37 -20.07 13.51
C GLU A 199 6.03 -21.45 13.41
N LEU A 200 6.20 -21.99 12.20
CA LEU A 200 6.65 -23.36 11.99
C LEU A 200 8.17 -23.53 12.18
N GLU A 201 8.96 -22.62 11.62
CA GLU A 201 10.43 -22.74 11.63
C GLU A 201 11.06 -22.10 12.88
N PHE A 202 10.43 -21.06 13.43
CA PHE A 202 11.01 -20.28 14.52
C PHE A 202 10.19 -20.31 15.81
N ASN A 203 9.09 -21.08 15.87
CA ASN A 203 8.16 -21.13 17.01
C ASN A 203 7.75 -19.71 17.49
N THR A 204 7.52 -18.80 16.51
CA THR A 204 7.20 -17.39 16.76
C THR A 204 5.81 -17.07 16.14
N PRO A 205 4.72 -17.50 16.76
CA PRO A 205 3.36 -17.27 16.28
C PRO A 205 2.94 -15.80 16.47
N ALA A 206 2.02 -15.32 15.64
CA ALA A 206 1.32 -14.07 15.89
C ALA A 206 0.21 -14.27 16.94
N HIS A 207 0.22 -13.45 17.98
CA HIS A 207 -0.80 -13.42 19.01
C HIS A 207 -1.94 -12.48 18.59
N CYS A 208 -3.04 -13.08 18.11
CA CYS A 208 -4.23 -12.36 17.67
C CYS A 208 -5.19 -12.05 18.83
N ASN A 209 -6.08 -11.05 18.65
CA ASN A 209 -6.98 -10.49 19.66
C ASN A 209 -6.24 -9.81 20.82
N MET A 210 -5.03 -9.30 20.56
CA MET A 210 -4.21 -8.56 21.51
C MET A 210 -4.17 -7.08 21.12
N GLU A 211 -4.88 -6.25 21.86
CA GLU A 211 -4.92 -4.82 21.63
C GLU A 211 -3.90 -4.10 22.48
N VAL A 212 -2.89 -3.51 21.84
CA VAL A 212 -1.93 -2.65 22.55
C VAL A 212 -2.62 -1.37 22.97
N GLN A 213 -2.57 -1.08 24.26
CA GLN A 213 -3.20 0.08 24.89
C GLN A 213 -2.23 1.22 25.03
N ASP A 214 -0.98 0.93 25.45
CA ASP A 214 0.07 1.92 25.64
C ASP A 214 1.47 1.33 25.43
N VAL A 215 2.47 2.20 25.24
CA VAL A 215 3.89 1.86 25.12
C VAL A 215 4.69 2.91 25.87
N ASP A 216 5.19 2.55 27.04
CA ASP A 216 5.84 3.44 27.98
C ASP A 216 7.33 3.12 28.13
N PRO A 217 8.20 4.12 28.36
CA PRO A 217 9.57 3.88 28.78
C PRO A 217 9.61 3.07 30.07
N SER A 218 10.55 2.12 30.18
CA SER A 218 10.78 1.31 31.37
C SER A 218 12.10 1.68 32.03
N ALA A 219 12.15 1.61 33.37
CA ALA A 219 13.38 1.87 34.12
C ALA A 219 14.39 0.72 34.05
N ASP A 220 13.91 -0.50 33.87
CA ASP A 220 14.72 -1.73 33.91
C ASP A 220 15.11 -2.23 32.53
N ILE A 221 14.28 -1.90 31.53
CA ILE A 221 14.46 -2.25 30.12
C ILE A 221 13.82 -1.13 29.29
N ASP A 222 14.17 -1.01 28.02
CA ASP A 222 13.82 0.17 27.23
C ASP A 222 12.31 0.48 27.19
N TRP A 223 11.44 -0.57 27.05
CA TRP A 223 9.99 -0.36 26.85
C TRP A 223 9.11 -1.35 27.62
N THR A 224 7.97 -0.85 28.14
CA THR A 224 6.85 -1.64 28.62
C THR A 224 5.66 -1.45 27.69
N VAL A 225 5.13 -2.54 27.14
CA VAL A 225 3.94 -2.56 26.28
C VAL A 225 2.74 -3.03 27.09
N GLU A 226 1.78 -2.12 27.35
CA GLU A 226 0.48 -2.48 27.95
C GLU A 226 -0.44 -3.00 26.85
N LEU A 227 -0.98 -4.18 27.05
CA LEU A 227 -1.91 -4.79 26.11
C LEU A 227 -3.12 -5.41 26.83
N LYS A 228 -4.21 -5.56 26.08
CA LYS A 228 -5.45 -6.19 26.52
C LYS A 228 -5.78 -7.38 25.62
N ASP A 229 -5.97 -8.54 26.19
CA ASP A 229 -6.58 -9.67 25.51
C ASP A 229 -8.08 -9.40 25.31
N LEU A 230 -8.51 -9.27 24.06
CA LEU A 230 -9.89 -8.94 23.72
C LEU A 230 -10.88 -10.11 23.93
N LYS A 231 -10.40 -11.35 24.15
CA LYS A 231 -11.22 -12.52 24.46
C LYS A 231 -11.49 -12.65 25.93
N THR A 232 -10.47 -12.43 26.77
CA THR A 232 -10.57 -12.59 28.22
C THR A 232 -10.79 -11.28 28.97
N ASN A 233 -10.51 -10.14 28.32
CA ASN A 233 -10.40 -8.80 28.90
C ASN A 233 -9.27 -8.64 29.94
N GLU A 234 -8.36 -9.60 30.04
CA GLU A 234 -7.18 -9.49 30.87
C GLU A 234 -6.20 -8.48 30.32
N LYS A 235 -5.53 -7.75 31.21
CA LYS A 235 -4.43 -6.82 30.86
C LYS A 235 -3.10 -7.47 31.19
N HIS A 236 -2.12 -7.19 30.34
CA HIS A 236 -0.74 -7.67 30.49
C HIS A 236 0.22 -6.53 30.22
N ASN A 237 1.34 -6.53 30.96
CA ASN A 237 2.49 -5.68 30.70
C ASN A 237 3.63 -6.56 30.24
N ILE A 238 4.21 -6.24 29.08
CA ILE A 238 5.28 -7.01 28.45
C ILE A 238 6.47 -6.08 28.23
N GLU A 239 7.64 -6.58 28.61
CA GLU A 239 8.90 -5.84 28.50
C GLU A 239 9.62 -6.16 27.19
N SER A 240 10.23 -5.14 26.57
CA SER A 240 10.97 -5.27 25.32
C SER A 240 12.11 -4.27 25.20
N LYS A 241 13.23 -4.71 24.58
CA LYS A 241 14.33 -3.82 24.20
C LYS A 241 13.99 -2.95 23.00
N HIS A 242 13.24 -3.51 22.04
CA HIS A 242 12.84 -2.80 20.83
C HIS A 242 11.36 -3.00 20.56
N VAL A 243 10.70 -1.91 20.12
CA VAL A 243 9.29 -1.94 19.70
C VAL A 243 9.18 -1.44 18.27
N PHE A 244 8.53 -2.22 17.42
CA PHE A 244 8.15 -1.83 16.06
C PHE A 244 6.63 -1.63 15.97
N ILE A 245 6.18 -0.41 15.69
CA ILE A 245 4.78 -0.06 15.49
C ILE A 245 4.43 -0.14 14.01
N GLY A 246 3.93 -1.31 13.58
CA GLY A 246 3.50 -1.61 12.21
C GLY A 246 1.97 -1.77 12.08
N ALA A 247 1.20 -0.96 12.84
CA ALA A 247 -0.25 -1.09 12.98
C ALA A 247 -1.07 -0.43 11.85
N GLY A 248 -0.45 -0.14 10.69
CA GLY A 248 -1.11 0.50 9.55
C GLY A 248 -1.67 1.88 9.92
N GLY A 249 -2.93 2.14 9.60
CA GLY A 249 -3.55 3.43 9.96
C GLY A 249 -3.55 3.75 11.46
N ALA A 250 -3.59 2.73 12.32
CA ALA A 250 -3.54 2.93 13.78
C ALA A 250 -2.14 3.28 14.32
N SER A 251 -1.10 3.16 13.51
CA SER A 251 0.27 3.50 13.94
C SER A 251 0.39 4.93 14.45
N LEU A 252 -0.29 5.89 13.81
CA LEU A 252 -0.28 7.29 14.27
C LEU A 252 -0.84 7.44 15.69
N LEU A 253 -1.96 6.77 15.98
CA LEU A 253 -2.58 6.84 17.32
C LEU A 253 -1.71 6.21 18.41
N LEU A 254 -0.96 5.16 18.06
CA LEU A 254 0.00 4.56 18.99
C LEU A 254 1.24 5.44 19.14
N LEU A 255 1.80 5.96 18.04
CA LEU A 255 2.94 6.88 18.09
C LEU A 255 2.67 8.11 18.97
N GLN A 256 1.46 8.67 18.89
CA GLN A 256 1.08 9.82 19.69
C GLN A 256 1.07 9.56 21.21
N LYS A 257 0.97 8.30 21.63
CA LYS A 257 1.05 7.90 23.05
C LYS A 257 2.49 7.72 23.51
N VAL A 258 3.38 7.23 22.65
CA VAL A 258 4.79 7.02 22.99
C VAL A 258 5.48 8.34 23.41
N GLU A 259 6.28 8.32 24.45
CA GLU A 259 7.03 9.49 24.93
C GLU A 259 8.37 9.64 24.21
N ILE A 260 8.34 10.07 22.92
CA ILE A 260 9.54 10.43 22.14
C ILE A 260 9.35 11.83 21.51
N GLU A 261 10.43 12.58 21.34
CA GLU A 261 10.39 13.93 20.74
C GLU A 261 10.02 13.89 19.26
N GLU A 262 10.43 12.84 18.56
CA GLU A 262 10.28 12.66 17.12
C GLU A 262 8.82 12.52 16.65
N LYS A 263 7.88 12.32 17.57
CA LYS A 263 6.42 12.26 17.28
C LYS A 263 5.76 13.61 17.03
N GLU A 264 6.40 14.70 17.42
CA GLU A 264 5.78 16.02 17.43
C GLU A 264 5.37 16.51 16.04
N GLY A 265 4.18 17.10 15.96
CA GLY A 265 3.64 17.73 14.75
C GLY A 265 3.14 16.75 13.68
N TYR A 266 3.10 15.42 13.97
CA TYR A 266 2.48 14.47 13.08
C TYR A 266 0.96 14.46 13.26
N GLY A 267 0.24 14.61 12.14
CA GLY A 267 -1.19 14.45 12.03
C GLY A 267 -1.55 13.43 10.94
N GLY A 268 -2.83 13.11 10.83
CA GLY A 268 -3.30 12.18 9.83
C GLY A 268 -4.68 12.51 9.31
N PHE A 269 -4.88 12.28 8.02
CA PHE A 269 -6.17 12.41 7.38
C PHE A 269 -6.58 11.05 6.76
N PRO A 270 -7.68 10.43 7.22
CA PRO A 270 -8.10 9.14 6.73
C PRO A 270 -8.81 9.28 5.37
N VAL A 271 -8.42 8.40 4.43
CA VAL A 271 -9.05 8.26 3.12
C VAL A 271 -9.34 6.79 2.90
N SER A 272 -10.60 6.43 2.63
CA SER A 272 -10.92 5.09 2.16
C SER A 272 -10.66 4.95 0.67
N GLY A 273 -10.23 3.77 0.24
CA GLY A 273 -10.22 3.40 -1.16
C GLY A 273 -11.51 2.66 -1.52
N GLU A 274 -11.99 2.83 -2.74
CA GLU A 274 -13.13 2.09 -3.29
C GLU A 274 -12.81 1.58 -4.68
N TRP A 275 -13.35 0.42 -5.04
CA TRP A 275 -13.20 -0.23 -6.32
C TRP A 275 -14.56 -0.55 -6.94
N LEU A 276 -14.68 -0.38 -8.24
CA LEU A 276 -15.65 -1.15 -9.01
C LEU A 276 -15.04 -2.52 -9.30
N VAL A 277 -15.74 -3.57 -8.91
CA VAL A 277 -15.34 -4.98 -9.13
C VAL A 277 -16.29 -5.61 -10.11
N CYS A 278 -15.76 -6.25 -11.15
CA CYS A 278 -16.53 -6.95 -12.15
C CYS A 278 -17.06 -8.27 -11.60
N LYS A 279 -18.36 -8.55 -11.85
CA LYS A 279 -19.01 -9.83 -11.49
C LYS A 279 -19.17 -10.78 -12.66
N ASN A 280 -18.91 -10.32 -13.88
CA ASN A 280 -19.14 -11.06 -15.10
C ASN A 280 -17.84 -11.79 -15.54
N GLU A 281 -17.86 -13.13 -15.42
CA GLU A 281 -16.69 -13.97 -15.74
C GLU A 281 -16.26 -13.85 -17.22
N ASP A 282 -17.19 -13.63 -18.15
CA ASP A 282 -16.87 -13.47 -19.57
C ASP A 282 -16.07 -12.20 -19.83
N ILE A 283 -16.35 -11.14 -19.05
CA ILE A 283 -15.58 -9.88 -19.09
C ILE A 283 -14.23 -10.07 -18.43
N ILE A 284 -14.20 -10.66 -17.22
CA ILE A 284 -12.97 -10.92 -16.43
C ILE A 284 -11.97 -11.73 -17.28
N ASN A 285 -12.45 -12.76 -17.98
CA ASN A 285 -11.59 -13.63 -18.76
C ASN A 285 -10.99 -12.98 -20.02
N LYS A 286 -11.55 -11.87 -20.49
CA LYS A 286 -11.02 -11.09 -21.63
C LYS A 286 -9.89 -10.14 -21.24
N HIS A 287 -9.62 -9.94 -19.95
CA HIS A 287 -8.60 -9.00 -19.50
C HIS A 287 -7.53 -9.71 -18.66
N ASN A 288 -6.25 -9.51 -19.01
CA ASN A 288 -5.12 -10.03 -18.25
C ASN A 288 -3.98 -9.01 -18.27
N ALA A 289 -4.22 -7.87 -17.66
CA ALA A 289 -3.30 -6.74 -17.64
C ALA A 289 -3.52 -5.88 -16.39
N LYS A 290 -2.53 -5.09 -16.04
CA LYS A 290 -2.68 -3.90 -15.21
C LYS A 290 -2.51 -2.69 -16.12
N VAL A 291 -3.54 -1.86 -16.23
CA VAL A 291 -3.54 -0.73 -17.15
C VAL A 291 -3.77 0.57 -16.36
N TYR A 292 -2.73 1.37 -16.26
CA TYR A 292 -2.73 2.66 -15.57
C TYR A 292 -2.84 3.80 -16.58
N SER A 293 -3.63 4.82 -16.24
CA SER A 293 -3.69 6.05 -17.01
C SER A 293 -2.99 7.19 -16.27
N LYS A 294 -3.10 8.39 -16.79
CA LYS A 294 -2.59 9.59 -16.13
C LYS A 294 -3.71 10.21 -15.31
N ALA A 295 -3.42 10.62 -14.08
CA ALA A 295 -4.32 11.45 -13.30
C ALA A 295 -4.66 12.76 -14.05
N GLY A 296 -5.84 13.30 -13.81
CA GLY A 296 -6.24 14.59 -14.36
C GLY A 296 -5.27 15.72 -13.97
N PRO A 297 -5.30 16.86 -14.63
CA PRO A 297 -4.34 17.96 -14.40
C PRO A 297 -4.30 18.47 -12.95
N ASN A 298 -5.41 18.32 -12.21
CA ASN A 298 -5.56 18.78 -10.82
C ASN A 298 -5.76 17.62 -9.83
N ASP A 299 -5.73 16.38 -10.30
CA ASP A 299 -5.97 15.22 -9.45
C ASP A 299 -4.69 14.83 -8.72
N PRO A 300 -4.81 14.39 -7.45
CA PRO A 300 -3.66 13.93 -6.71
C PRO A 300 -3.08 12.64 -7.31
N PRO A 301 -1.77 12.40 -7.20
CA PRO A 301 -1.13 11.21 -7.80
C PRO A 301 -1.74 9.87 -7.38
N MET A 302 -2.39 9.83 -6.22
CA MET A 302 -3.05 8.63 -5.68
C MET A 302 -4.40 8.31 -6.34
N SER A 303 -4.96 9.23 -7.11
CA SER A 303 -6.23 9.08 -7.82
C SER A 303 -6.06 8.55 -9.24
N THR A 304 -4.84 8.16 -9.62
CA THR A 304 -4.59 7.62 -10.96
C THR A 304 -5.51 6.44 -11.23
N PRO A 305 -6.45 6.57 -12.19
CA PRO A 305 -7.36 5.47 -12.47
C PRO A 305 -6.62 4.33 -13.17
N HIS A 306 -6.95 3.10 -12.77
CA HIS A 306 -6.39 1.90 -13.38
C HIS A 306 -7.41 0.76 -13.48
N PHE A 307 -7.21 -0.08 -14.46
CA PHE A 307 -8.06 -1.22 -14.82
C PHE A 307 -7.23 -2.50 -14.72
N ASP A 308 -7.47 -3.25 -13.64
CA ASP A 308 -6.51 -4.23 -13.18
C ASP A 308 -7.08 -5.64 -13.05
N THR A 309 -6.37 -6.59 -13.64
CA THR A 309 -6.48 -8.00 -13.26
C THR A 309 -5.89 -8.23 -11.87
N ARG A 310 -6.61 -9.00 -11.05
CA ARG A 310 -6.17 -9.53 -9.76
C ARG A 310 -6.24 -11.05 -9.73
N TYR A 311 -5.45 -11.68 -8.85
CA TYR A 311 -5.55 -13.11 -8.54
C TYR A 311 -5.74 -13.29 -7.03
N ILE A 312 -6.97 -13.63 -6.62
CA ILE A 312 -7.36 -13.74 -5.22
C ILE A 312 -8.00 -15.11 -4.99
N GLY A 313 -7.45 -15.91 -4.05
CA GLY A 313 -7.96 -17.23 -3.76
C GLY A 313 -7.97 -18.19 -4.97
N GLY A 314 -6.99 -18.05 -5.86
CA GLY A 314 -6.87 -18.85 -7.09
C GLY A 314 -7.78 -18.39 -8.24
N LYS A 315 -8.64 -17.39 -8.04
CA LYS A 315 -9.53 -16.85 -9.06
C LYS A 315 -8.98 -15.58 -9.67
N ARG A 316 -9.30 -15.37 -10.95
CA ARG A 316 -9.07 -14.09 -11.63
C ARG A 316 -10.22 -13.15 -11.30
N GLU A 317 -9.88 -11.94 -10.94
CA GLU A 317 -10.79 -10.84 -10.64
C GLU A 317 -10.42 -9.64 -11.50
N LEU A 318 -11.35 -8.72 -11.71
CA LEU A 318 -11.13 -7.50 -12.48
C LEU A 318 -11.70 -6.32 -11.71
N LEU A 319 -10.88 -5.30 -11.51
CA LEU A 319 -11.27 -4.11 -10.77
C LEU A 319 -10.91 -2.83 -11.52
N PHE A 320 -11.63 -1.76 -11.21
CA PHE A 320 -11.39 -0.41 -11.70
C PHE A 320 -11.45 0.61 -10.56
N GLY A 321 -10.56 1.57 -10.58
CA GLY A 321 -10.42 2.66 -9.62
C GLY A 321 -8.97 3.06 -9.45
N PRO A 322 -8.53 3.53 -8.27
CA PRO A 322 -9.33 3.70 -7.04
C PRO A 322 -10.24 4.92 -7.10
N PHE A 323 -11.37 4.83 -6.42
CA PHE A 323 -12.15 5.99 -6.01
C PHE A 323 -11.83 6.33 -4.56
N ALA A 324 -11.90 7.59 -4.19
CA ALA A 324 -11.70 8.00 -2.81
C ALA A 324 -13.06 8.07 -2.11
N GLY A 325 -13.15 7.40 -0.96
CA GLY A 325 -14.24 7.58 -0.02
C GLY A 325 -13.76 8.30 1.23
N PHE A 326 -14.68 8.77 2.06
CA PHE A 326 -14.38 9.35 3.35
C PHE A 326 -14.83 8.42 4.48
N SER A 327 -13.94 8.22 5.44
CA SER A 327 -14.28 7.57 6.70
C SER A 327 -13.41 8.17 7.80
N PRO A 328 -13.99 8.52 8.98
CA PRO A 328 -13.20 8.99 10.11
C PRO A 328 -12.37 7.89 10.78
N LYS A 329 -12.53 6.64 10.35
CA LYS A 329 -11.78 5.49 10.85
C LYS A 329 -10.39 5.44 10.22
N PHE A 330 -9.39 5.08 11.01
CA PHE A 330 -8.02 4.89 10.54
C PHE A 330 -7.75 3.47 10.02
N LEU A 331 -8.57 2.52 10.46
CA LEU A 331 -8.61 1.14 9.97
C LEU A 331 -10.05 0.79 9.59
N LYS A 332 -10.24 -0.19 8.73
CA LYS A 332 -11.57 -0.71 8.36
C LYS A 332 -12.33 -1.19 9.60
N ALA A 333 -11.63 -1.88 10.49
CA ALA A 333 -12.11 -2.31 11.81
C ALA A 333 -11.88 -1.26 12.91
N GLY A 334 -11.55 0.00 12.55
CA GLY A 334 -11.31 1.11 13.49
C GLY A 334 -12.58 1.74 14.04
N SER A 335 -12.40 2.80 14.81
CA SER A 335 -13.45 3.59 15.44
C SER A 335 -13.78 4.84 14.64
N ASN A 336 -15.05 5.25 14.61
CA ASN A 336 -15.46 6.55 14.06
C ASN A 336 -14.87 7.76 14.81
N PHE A 337 -14.26 7.53 15.94
CA PHE A 337 -13.57 8.55 16.75
C PHE A 337 -12.06 8.62 16.49
N ASP A 338 -11.50 7.78 15.58
CA ASP A 338 -10.04 7.71 15.36
C ASP A 338 -9.48 9.08 14.91
N LEU A 339 -10.14 9.71 13.93
CA LEU A 339 -9.74 11.05 13.48
C LEU A 339 -9.76 12.08 14.62
N LEU A 340 -10.83 12.10 15.41
CA LEU A 340 -10.93 13.05 16.53
C LEU A 340 -9.87 12.78 17.60
N LYS A 341 -9.57 11.53 17.91
CA LYS A 341 -8.53 11.15 18.87
C LYS A 341 -7.12 11.51 18.39
N SER A 342 -6.90 11.57 17.09
CA SER A 342 -5.60 11.94 16.51
C SER A 342 -5.29 13.43 16.54
N ILE A 343 -6.28 14.28 16.87
CA ILE A 343 -6.10 15.72 16.96
C ILE A 343 -5.48 16.07 18.31
N GLN A 344 -4.28 16.64 18.29
CA GLN A 344 -3.53 17.09 19.46
C GLN A 344 -3.13 18.56 19.31
N PHE A 345 -2.70 19.22 20.39
CA PHE A 345 -2.35 20.64 20.34
C PHE A 345 -1.17 20.95 19.42
N ASP A 346 -0.18 20.05 19.36
CA ASP A 346 1.02 20.17 18.55
C ASP A 346 0.77 19.98 17.04
N ASN A 347 -0.29 19.23 16.66
CA ASN A 347 -0.60 18.96 15.26
C ASN A 347 -1.78 19.79 14.68
N LEU A 348 -2.46 20.62 15.49
CA LEU A 348 -3.54 21.49 15.01
C LEU A 348 -3.07 22.45 13.91
N SER A 349 -1.93 23.13 14.14
CA SER A 349 -1.35 24.04 13.15
C SER A 349 -0.91 23.32 11.87
N PRO A 350 -0.15 22.21 11.94
CA PRO A 350 0.14 21.36 10.79
C PRO A 350 -1.10 20.88 10.00
N MET A 351 -2.13 20.43 10.70
CA MET A 351 -3.37 19.97 10.04
C MET A 351 -4.09 21.12 9.31
N PHE A 352 -4.15 22.31 9.93
CA PHE A 352 -4.76 23.47 9.32
C PHE A 352 -3.93 23.96 8.11
N GLY A 353 -2.61 24.03 8.22
CA GLY A 353 -1.71 24.39 7.12
C GLY A 353 -1.86 23.44 5.94
N ALA A 354 -1.79 22.14 6.19
CA ALA A 354 -1.98 21.12 5.15
C ALA A 354 -3.36 21.22 4.46
N PHE A 355 -4.43 21.48 5.23
CA PHE A 355 -5.76 21.69 4.65
C PHE A 355 -5.80 22.93 3.74
N TRP A 356 -5.26 24.07 4.21
CA TRP A 356 -5.32 25.32 3.47
C TRP A 356 -4.51 25.30 2.18
N HIS A 357 -3.33 24.68 2.22
CA HIS A 357 -2.46 24.56 1.03
C HIS A 357 -2.90 23.47 0.05
N ASN A 358 -3.82 22.58 0.45
CA ASN A 358 -4.33 21.50 -0.39
C ASN A 358 -5.84 21.59 -0.65
N LEU A 359 -6.39 22.81 -0.79
CA LEU A 359 -7.80 23.02 -1.13
C LEU A 359 -8.24 22.29 -2.42
N PRO A 360 -7.43 22.22 -3.49
CA PRO A 360 -7.80 21.42 -4.68
C PRO A 360 -7.98 19.93 -4.34
N LEU A 361 -7.10 19.35 -3.51
CA LEU A 361 -7.24 17.97 -3.04
C LEU A 361 -8.51 17.79 -2.22
N THR A 362 -8.81 18.73 -1.31
CA THR A 362 -10.02 18.67 -0.49
C THR A 362 -11.28 18.69 -1.37
N LYS A 363 -11.32 19.57 -2.36
CA LYS A 363 -12.42 19.64 -3.34
C LYS A 363 -12.56 18.33 -4.09
N TYR A 364 -11.46 17.78 -4.60
CA TYR A 364 -11.44 16.48 -5.28
C TYR A 364 -12.00 15.36 -4.38
N LEU A 365 -11.56 15.28 -3.11
CA LEU A 365 -12.07 14.28 -2.17
C LEU A 365 -13.57 14.44 -1.89
N MET A 366 -14.06 15.67 -1.80
CA MET A 366 -15.50 15.94 -1.64
C MET A 366 -16.30 15.49 -2.88
N GLU A 367 -15.80 15.74 -4.09
CA GLU A 367 -16.39 15.26 -5.33
C GLU A 367 -16.44 13.73 -5.37
N GLN A 368 -15.35 13.06 -5.02
CA GLN A 368 -15.28 11.59 -4.97
C GLN A 368 -16.30 10.97 -3.99
N VAL A 369 -16.42 11.54 -2.81
CA VAL A 369 -17.35 11.04 -1.76
C VAL A 369 -18.82 11.19 -2.17
N THR A 370 -19.14 12.17 -3.02
CA THR A 370 -20.51 12.42 -3.49
C THR A 370 -20.87 11.62 -4.74
N MET A 371 -19.90 10.95 -5.39
CA MET A 371 -20.16 10.11 -6.58
C MET A 371 -21.13 8.98 -6.25
N ASP A 372 -22.14 8.81 -7.07
CA ASP A 372 -23.00 7.64 -7.04
C ASP A 372 -22.41 6.47 -7.87
N HIS A 373 -23.16 5.39 -8.03
CA HIS A 373 -22.70 4.24 -8.80
C HIS A 373 -22.52 4.58 -10.29
N GLU A 374 -23.45 5.33 -10.90
CA GLU A 374 -23.37 5.70 -12.31
C GLU A 374 -22.24 6.70 -12.58
N ASP A 375 -21.97 7.63 -11.69
CA ASP A 375 -20.80 8.53 -11.80
C ASP A 375 -19.50 7.73 -11.90
N ARG A 376 -19.36 6.69 -11.04
CA ARG A 376 -18.20 5.79 -11.08
C ARG A 376 -18.17 4.93 -12.35
N MET A 377 -19.33 4.51 -12.84
CA MET A 377 -19.45 3.79 -14.12
C MET A 377 -19.06 4.67 -15.30
N ASP A 378 -19.35 5.96 -15.25
CA ASP A 378 -18.94 6.89 -16.31
C ASP A 378 -17.42 7.08 -16.35
N GLU A 379 -16.75 7.08 -15.21
CA GLU A 379 -15.28 7.01 -15.15
C GLU A 379 -14.73 5.69 -15.74
N LEU A 380 -15.36 4.56 -15.41
CA LEU A 380 -15.00 3.27 -16.01
C LEU A 380 -15.21 3.27 -17.53
N ARG A 381 -16.30 3.84 -18.04
CA ARG A 381 -16.60 3.93 -19.49
C ARG A 381 -15.57 4.74 -20.27
N LYS A 382 -14.79 5.60 -19.61
CA LYS A 382 -13.61 6.23 -20.25
C LYS A 382 -12.54 5.21 -20.63
N PHE A 383 -12.41 4.12 -19.86
CA PHE A 383 -11.52 2.98 -20.13
C PHE A 383 -12.21 1.91 -20.98
N TYR A 384 -13.32 1.38 -20.51
CA TYR A 384 -14.09 0.33 -21.16
C TYR A 384 -15.45 0.88 -21.57
N LYS A 385 -15.57 1.35 -22.82
CA LYS A 385 -16.77 2.03 -23.35
C LYS A 385 -18.06 1.24 -23.23
N ASN A 386 -17.97 -0.10 -23.35
CA ASN A 386 -19.10 -1.01 -23.33
C ASN A 386 -19.46 -1.54 -21.92
N ALA A 387 -18.91 -0.95 -20.87
CA ALA A 387 -19.20 -1.34 -19.49
C ALA A 387 -20.69 -1.13 -19.15
N LYS A 388 -21.35 -2.21 -18.69
CA LYS A 388 -22.75 -2.19 -18.23
C LYS A 388 -22.78 -2.15 -16.71
N SER A 389 -23.64 -1.31 -16.15
CA SER A 389 -23.73 -1.10 -14.69
C SER A 389 -23.99 -2.39 -13.91
N ASP A 390 -24.84 -3.26 -14.43
CA ASP A 390 -25.21 -4.54 -13.78
C ASP A 390 -24.04 -5.53 -13.63
N ASP A 391 -22.96 -5.36 -14.41
CA ASP A 391 -21.78 -6.23 -14.34
C ASP A 391 -20.79 -5.82 -13.24
N TRP A 392 -21.00 -4.68 -12.58
CA TRP A 392 -20.05 -4.09 -11.63
C TRP A 392 -20.70 -3.80 -10.29
N GLU A 393 -19.93 -3.96 -9.22
CA GLU A 393 -20.34 -3.59 -7.87
C GLU A 393 -19.25 -2.78 -7.17
N LEU A 394 -19.67 -1.91 -6.24
CA LEU A 394 -18.76 -1.12 -5.43
C LEU A 394 -18.24 -1.94 -4.25
N LEU A 395 -16.93 -1.98 -4.10
CA LEU A 395 -16.25 -2.60 -2.97
C LEU A 395 -15.44 -1.54 -2.21
N VAL A 396 -15.72 -1.40 -0.91
CA VAL A 396 -14.90 -0.56 -0.02
C VAL A 396 -13.62 -1.32 0.32
N ALA A 397 -12.48 -0.74 -0.07
CA ALA A 397 -11.14 -1.28 0.16
C ALA A 397 -10.60 -0.91 1.56
N GLY A 398 -9.28 -0.92 1.72
CA GLY A 398 -8.63 -0.54 2.96
C GLY A 398 -8.66 0.97 3.23
N GLN A 399 -8.44 1.32 4.48
CA GLN A 399 -8.24 2.71 4.91
C GLN A 399 -6.78 3.11 4.70
N ARG A 400 -6.58 4.36 4.31
CA ARG A 400 -5.27 5.02 4.26
C ARG A 400 -5.29 6.20 5.21
N VAL A 401 -4.28 6.34 6.02
CA VAL A 401 -4.03 7.57 6.77
C VAL A 401 -2.96 8.34 6.04
N GLN A 402 -3.38 9.42 5.38
CA GLN A 402 -2.46 10.35 4.74
C GLN A 402 -1.78 11.15 5.83
N ILE A 403 -0.47 11.03 5.92
CA ILE A 403 0.30 11.70 6.98
C ILE A 403 0.45 13.18 6.67
N ILE A 404 0.27 13.97 7.70
CA ILE A 404 0.55 15.40 7.76
C ILE A 404 1.76 15.59 8.66
N LYS A 405 2.73 16.37 8.20
CA LYS A 405 3.95 16.69 8.93
C LYS A 405 4.08 18.20 9.06
N LYS A 406 4.58 18.66 10.20
CA LYS A 406 4.92 20.07 10.41
C LYS A 406 5.91 20.54 9.34
N ASP A 407 5.67 21.72 8.81
CA ASP A 407 6.53 22.39 7.85
C ASP A 407 6.73 23.83 8.27
N ASP A 408 7.98 24.31 8.23
CA ASP A 408 8.33 25.65 8.74
C ASP A 408 7.82 26.78 7.84
N TYR A 409 7.51 26.50 6.57
CA TYR A 409 7.03 27.50 5.61
C TYR A 409 5.51 27.47 5.44
N GLU A 410 4.92 26.27 5.37
CA GLU A 410 3.50 26.06 5.10
C GLU A 410 2.69 25.76 6.39
N GLY A 411 3.37 25.68 7.54
CA GLY A 411 2.79 25.25 8.81
C GLY A 411 2.58 23.74 8.84
N GLY A 412 2.17 23.12 7.74
CA GLY A 412 1.99 21.67 7.59
C GLY A 412 1.87 21.25 6.16
N ARG A 413 2.46 20.11 5.83
CA ARG A 413 2.42 19.51 4.48
C ARG A 413 1.96 18.06 4.49
N LEU A 414 1.41 17.60 3.40
CA LEU A 414 1.12 16.18 3.17
C LEU A 414 2.41 15.42 2.87
N GLN A 415 2.65 14.35 3.64
CA GLN A 415 3.77 13.44 3.41
C GLN A 415 3.29 12.22 2.62
N PHE A 416 3.73 12.11 1.37
CA PHE A 416 3.39 10.97 0.51
C PHE A 416 4.40 9.83 0.66
N GLY A 417 3.91 8.59 0.56
CA GLY A 417 4.74 7.39 0.66
C GLY A 417 4.80 6.86 2.08
N THR A 418 5.88 6.14 2.37
CA THR A 418 6.17 5.54 3.67
C THR A 418 7.09 6.44 4.47
N GLU A 419 6.73 6.73 5.72
CA GLU A 419 7.53 7.49 6.67
C GLU A 419 7.92 6.58 7.83
N VAL A 420 9.19 6.58 8.19
CA VAL A 420 9.73 5.84 9.34
C VAL A 420 10.11 6.85 10.41
N VAL A 421 9.48 6.75 11.58
CA VAL A 421 9.77 7.59 12.75
C VAL A 421 10.41 6.72 13.81
N SER A 422 11.64 7.04 14.21
CA SER A 422 12.38 6.29 15.22
C SER A 422 12.84 7.23 16.33
N SER A 423 12.90 6.72 17.57
CA SER A 423 13.59 7.40 18.67
C SER A 423 15.08 7.61 18.35
N LYS A 424 15.72 8.57 18.99
CA LYS A 424 17.14 8.88 18.79
C LYS A 424 18.07 7.68 19.01
N ASP A 425 17.72 6.82 19.95
CA ASP A 425 18.47 5.59 20.31
C ASP A 425 18.10 4.38 19.43
N GLY A 426 17.04 4.50 18.59
CA GLY A 426 16.56 3.44 17.73
C GLY A 426 15.78 2.33 18.44
N SER A 427 15.47 2.47 19.74
CA SER A 427 14.79 1.45 20.52
C SER A 427 13.30 1.31 20.20
N ILE A 428 12.69 2.34 19.61
CA ILE A 428 11.33 2.26 19.08
C ILE A 428 11.27 2.83 17.66
N THR A 429 10.55 2.13 16.78
CA THR A 429 10.32 2.56 15.41
C THR A 429 8.85 2.44 15.05
N CYS A 430 8.29 3.48 14.46
CA CYS A 430 6.92 3.54 13.98
C CYS A 430 6.88 3.74 12.48
N LEU A 431 6.07 2.93 11.79
CA LEU A 431 5.83 3.07 10.37
C LEU A 431 4.51 3.80 10.12
N LEU A 432 4.60 4.94 9.43
CA LEU A 432 3.47 5.76 9.02
C LEU A 432 3.34 5.79 7.49
N GLY A 433 2.15 6.20 6.99
CA GLY A 433 1.92 6.47 5.59
C GLY A 433 1.35 5.30 4.79
N ALA A 434 1.51 5.37 3.47
CA ALA A 434 0.83 4.52 2.51
C ALA A 434 1.76 4.01 1.38
N SER A 435 1.14 3.61 0.28
CA SER A 435 1.79 3.08 -0.95
C SER A 435 3.06 3.87 -1.39
N PRO A 436 4.09 3.15 -1.85
CA PRO A 436 4.11 1.75 -2.31
C PRO A 436 4.45 0.70 -1.23
N GLY A 437 4.30 1.03 0.04
CA GLY A 437 4.77 0.31 1.23
C GLY A 437 4.85 -1.24 1.12
N ALA A 438 3.76 -1.93 0.77
CA ALA A 438 3.76 -3.40 0.71
C ALA A 438 4.75 -3.95 -0.35
N SER A 439 4.89 -3.30 -1.50
CA SER A 439 5.85 -3.71 -2.54
C SER A 439 7.31 -3.54 -2.09
N THR A 440 7.57 -2.53 -1.28
CA THR A 440 8.91 -2.17 -0.82
C THR A 440 9.20 -2.63 0.60
N ALA A 441 8.34 -3.52 1.16
CA ALA A 441 8.40 -3.93 2.56
C ALA A 441 9.78 -4.44 2.96
N THR A 442 10.41 -5.27 2.15
CA THR A 442 11.74 -5.81 2.44
C THR A 442 12.79 -4.71 2.51
N HIS A 443 12.79 -3.79 1.52
CA HIS A 443 13.74 -2.68 1.50
C HIS A 443 13.59 -1.78 2.74
N VAL A 444 12.35 -1.43 3.09
CA VAL A 444 12.07 -0.60 4.27
C VAL A 444 12.46 -1.32 5.55
N MET A 445 12.13 -2.61 5.70
CA MET A 445 12.44 -3.37 6.92
C MET A 445 13.93 -3.71 7.09
N LEU A 446 14.71 -3.71 6.02
CA LEU A 446 16.17 -3.79 6.09
C LEU A 446 16.84 -2.49 6.58
N SER A 447 16.11 -1.37 6.54
CA SER A 447 16.61 -0.07 7.03
C SER A 447 16.17 0.24 8.47
N VAL A 448 15.25 -0.55 9.01
CA VAL A 448 14.82 -0.54 10.40
C VAL A 448 15.72 -1.44 11.26
#